data_fe38bdbdba125f5b471b7bcfbdb8c847
#
_entry.id   fe38bdbdba125f5b471b7bcfbdb8c847
#
_cell.length_a   1.000
_cell.length_b   1.000
_cell.length_c   1.000
_cell.angle_alpha   90.00
_cell.angle_beta   90.00
_cell.angle_gamma   90.00
#
_symmetry.space_group_name_H-M   'P 1'
#
loop_
_entity.id
_entity.type
_entity.pdbx_description
1 polymer ?
#
loop_
_entity_poly.entity_id
_entity_poly.type
_entity_poly.pdbx_seq_one_letter_code
_entity_poly.pdbx_strand_id
1 'polypeptide(L)'
;RLREIQDASKHPLRFRVSMEHFDEDKNDTIRGKGAYRKAIAGITCLAEVGFSPILTVTRTWKEECDSEMESQFVEVLRKSGVKQPQIKILPGFLLGQLAENERNYSQDEYVTEKCFEDFDITQLQCATSRMATGEGVYVCPILVDNPAARMGNSLGDTLRPFPLSHSACYTCRVTGMTCKSIP
;
A
#
# COMPACT_ATOMS: atom_id res chain seq x y z
N ARG A 1 -13.32 -20.84 2.67
CA ARG A 1 -12.43 -20.85 1.50
C ARG A 1 -11.07 -20.16 1.76
N LEU A 2 -10.99 -18.89 2.22
CA LEU A 2 -9.71 -18.23 2.49
C LEU A 2 -8.86 -18.97 3.53
N ARG A 3 -9.51 -19.48 4.59
CA ARG A 3 -8.82 -20.26 5.62
C ARG A 3 -8.28 -21.58 5.07
N GLU A 4 -9.05 -22.29 4.27
CA GLU A 4 -8.62 -23.53 3.60
C GLU A 4 -7.39 -23.29 2.71
N ILE A 5 -7.39 -22.15 1.96
CA ILE A 5 -6.23 -21.76 1.16
C ILE A 5 -5.00 -21.50 2.04
N GLN A 6 -5.19 -20.76 3.17
CA GLN A 6 -4.11 -20.49 4.10
C GLN A 6 -3.56 -21.78 4.70
N ASP A 7 -4.44 -22.71 5.11
CA ASP A 7 -4.05 -23.95 5.75
C ASP A 7 -3.33 -24.92 4.77
N ALA A 8 -3.66 -24.82 3.48
CA ALA A 8 -2.99 -25.59 2.42
C ALA A 8 -1.70 -24.89 1.88
N SER A 9 -1.47 -23.63 2.21
CA SER A 9 -0.35 -22.86 1.68
C SER A 9 0.86 -22.92 2.60
N LYS A 10 2.06 -23.02 2.01
CA LYS A 10 3.34 -22.84 2.70
C LYS A 10 3.65 -21.37 2.99
N HIS A 11 2.90 -20.44 2.39
CA HIS A 11 3.11 -19.01 2.52
C HIS A 11 1.94 -18.37 3.24
N PRO A 12 2.19 -17.41 4.14
CA PRO A 12 1.11 -16.72 4.86
C PRO A 12 0.30 -15.82 3.90
N LEU A 13 -1.03 -15.91 4.00
CA LEU A 13 -1.92 -14.92 3.39
C LEU A 13 -1.98 -13.68 4.28
N ARG A 14 -1.70 -12.53 3.70
CA ARG A 14 -1.79 -11.24 4.37
C ARG A 14 -2.78 -10.36 3.62
N PHE A 15 -3.70 -9.77 4.35
CA PHE A 15 -4.73 -8.90 3.80
C PHE A 15 -4.39 -7.46 4.15
N ARG A 16 -4.44 -6.59 3.16
CA ARG A 16 -4.37 -5.15 3.35
C ARG A 16 -5.71 -4.54 3.02
N VAL A 17 -6.23 -3.75 3.92
CA VAL A 17 -7.45 -2.98 3.72
C VAL A 17 -7.07 -1.51 3.76
N SER A 18 -7.43 -0.78 2.73
CA SER A 18 -7.13 0.64 2.65
C SER A 18 -8.26 1.46 3.23
N MET A 19 -7.92 2.42 4.08
CA MET A 19 -8.77 3.50 4.56
C MET A 19 -7.97 4.80 4.51
N GLU A 20 -8.64 5.95 4.42
CA GLU A 20 -7.98 7.25 4.43
C GLU A 20 -8.25 8.03 5.71
N HIS A 21 -9.35 7.71 6.41
CA HIS A 21 -9.68 8.34 7.69
C HIS A 21 -10.45 7.37 8.59
N PHE A 22 -10.31 7.53 9.91
CA PHE A 22 -11.06 6.77 10.92
C PHE A 22 -12.51 7.27 11.09
N ASP A 23 -12.83 8.46 10.61
CA ASP A 23 -14.18 9.01 10.51
C ASP A 23 -14.80 8.64 9.16
N GLU A 24 -16.07 8.17 9.18
CA GLU A 24 -16.78 7.68 7.99
C GLU A 24 -16.91 8.76 6.92
N ASP A 25 -17.36 9.97 7.28
CA ASP A 25 -17.65 11.03 6.32
C ASP A 25 -16.36 11.50 5.64
N LYS A 26 -15.28 11.66 6.40
CA LYS A 26 -13.97 12.05 5.87
C LYS A 26 -13.39 10.94 4.98
N ASN A 27 -13.49 9.69 5.37
CA ASN A 27 -13.04 8.58 4.56
C ASN A 27 -13.81 8.51 3.23
N ASP A 28 -15.13 8.63 3.30
CA ASP A 28 -16.01 8.51 2.14
C ASP A 28 -15.89 9.71 1.18
N THR A 29 -15.50 10.87 1.68
CA THR A 29 -15.16 12.03 0.84
C THR A 29 -14.02 11.70 -0.12
N ILE A 30 -13.03 10.90 0.31
CA ILE A 30 -11.84 10.53 -0.48
C ILE A 30 -12.12 9.27 -1.30
N ARG A 31 -12.69 8.23 -0.69
CA ARG A 31 -12.82 6.89 -1.29
C ARG A 31 -14.19 6.60 -1.92
N GLY A 32 -15.12 7.53 -1.82
CA GLY A 32 -16.48 7.36 -2.29
C GLY A 32 -17.43 6.81 -1.22
N LYS A 33 -18.69 7.15 -1.39
CA LYS A 33 -19.77 6.85 -0.44
C LYS A 33 -19.88 5.36 -0.13
N GLY A 34 -19.91 5.03 1.16
CA GLY A 34 -20.03 3.66 1.67
C GLY A 34 -18.74 2.85 1.65
N ALA A 35 -17.60 3.46 1.25
CA ALA A 35 -16.30 2.79 1.25
C ALA A 35 -15.86 2.44 2.68
N TYR A 36 -16.08 3.34 3.64
CA TYR A 36 -15.79 3.09 5.05
C TYR A 36 -16.48 1.84 5.57
N ARG A 37 -17.79 1.76 5.40
CA ARG A 37 -18.60 0.61 5.87
C ARG A 37 -18.17 -0.70 5.24
N LYS A 38 -17.83 -0.69 3.93
CA LYS A 38 -17.30 -1.87 3.24
C LYS A 38 -15.96 -2.31 3.80
N ALA A 39 -15.07 -1.36 4.10
CA ALA A 39 -13.77 -1.65 4.69
C ALA A 39 -13.93 -2.26 6.09
N ILE A 40 -14.77 -1.67 6.96
CA ILE A 40 -15.05 -2.19 8.30
C ILE A 40 -15.66 -3.60 8.23
N ALA A 41 -16.66 -3.82 7.38
CA ALA A 41 -17.27 -5.14 7.21
C ALA A 41 -16.23 -6.18 6.75
N GLY A 42 -15.37 -5.83 5.79
CA GLY A 42 -14.28 -6.71 5.34
C GLY A 42 -13.27 -7.02 6.45
N ILE A 43 -12.87 -6.03 7.24
CA ILE A 43 -11.98 -6.20 8.41
C ILE A 43 -12.61 -7.13 9.43
N THR A 44 -13.87 -6.91 9.78
CA THR A 44 -14.60 -7.74 10.74
C THR A 44 -14.68 -9.19 10.27
N CYS A 45 -15.10 -9.43 9.02
CA CYS A 45 -15.15 -10.78 8.46
C CYS A 45 -13.77 -11.47 8.45
N LEU A 46 -12.68 -10.76 8.16
CA LEU A 46 -11.33 -11.32 8.22
C LEU A 46 -10.95 -11.68 9.66
N ALA A 47 -11.27 -10.81 10.63
CA ALA A 47 -10.99 -11.04 12.04
C ALA A 47 -11.75 -12.25 12.61
N GLU A 48 -13.02 -12.40 12.24
CA GLU A 48 -13.87 -13.54 12.64
C GLU A 48 -13.31 -14.89 12.19
N VAL A 49 -12.68 -14.94 11.02
CA VAL A 49 -12.04 -16.17 10.51
C VAL A 49 -10.55 -16.28 10.88
N GLY A 50 -10.08 -15.45 11.82
CA GLY A 50 -8.76 -15.55 12.44
C GLY A 50 -7.61 -14.94 11.64
N PHE A 51 -7.88 -14.04 10.70
CA PHE A 51 -6.85 -13.21 10.08
C PHE A 51 -6.67 -11.89 10.84
N SER A 52 -5.45 -11.34 10.76
CA SER A 52 -5.14 -9.98 11.25
C SER A 52 -4.83 -9.10 10.05
N PRO A 53 -5.84 -8.40 9.49
CA PRO A 53 -5.63 -7.52 8.36
C PRO A 53 -4.76 -6.33 8.76
N ILE A 54 -3.90 -5.89 7.83
CA ILE A 54 -3.11 -4.69 7.96
C ILE A 54 -3.91 -3.52 7.39
N LEU A 55 -4.21 -2.53 8.20
CA LEU A 55 -4.79 -1.29 7.72
C LEU A 55 -3.71 -0.46 7.02
N THR A 56 -3.97 -0.05 5.78
CA THR A 56 -3.08 0.81 5.01
C THR A 56 -3.75 2.16 4.84
N VAL A 57 -3.05 3.21 5.25
CA VAL A 57 -3.56 4.58 5.27
C VAL A 57 -2.58 5.50 4.56
N THR A 58 -3.05 6.38 3.69
CA THR A 58 -2.21 7.43 3.11
C THR A 58 -2.16 8.60 4.08
N ARG A 59 -0.97 9.10 4.39
CA ARG A 59 -0.80 10.28 5.24
C ARG A 59 -1.36 11.51 4.55
N THR A 60 -2.43 12.07 5.09
CA THR A 60 -3.08 13.32 4.68
C THR A 60 -3.01 14.39 5.78
N TRP A 61 -2.21 14.14 6.81
CA TRP A 61 -2.00 15.01 7.98
C TRP A 61 -0.50 15.27 8.17
N LYS A 62 -0.17 16.17 9.11
CA LYS A 62 1.22 16.45 9.44
C LYS A 62 1.85 15.29 10.22
N GLU A 63 3.13 15.04 9.98
CA GLU A 63 3.86 13.91 10.56
C GLU A 63 3.84 13.89 12.10
N GLU A 64 3.87 15.07 12.74
CA GLU A 64 3.76 15.19 14.20
C GLU A 64 2.47 14.59 14.77
N CYS A 65 1.43 14.43 13.94
CA CYS A 65 0.15 13.84 14.33
C CYS A 65 0.09 12.31 14.12
N ASP A 66 1.14 11.66 13.60
CA ASP A 66 1.12 10.24 13.28
C ASP A 66 0.68 9.38 14.46
N SER A 67 1.22 9.62 15.66
CA SER A 67 0.89 8.84 16.86
C SER A 67 -0.58 8.97 17.28
N GLU A 68 -1.14 10.17 17.18
CA GLU A 68 -2.56 10.40 17.47
C GLU A 68 -3.46 9.69 16.46
N MET A 69 -3.16 9.88 15.18
CA MET A 69 -3.90 9.26 14.08
C MET A 69 -3.85 7.74 14.14
N GLU A 70 -2.67 7.18 14.40
CA GLU A 70 -2.48 5.75 14.57
C GLU A 70 -3.34 5.20 15.72
N SER A 71 -3.40 5.90 16.85
CA SER A 71 -4.21 5.53 17.99
C SER A 71 -5.70 5.45 17.65
N GLN A 72 -6.22 6.39 16.85
CA GLN A 72 -7.60 6.39 16.39
C GLN A 72 -7.90 5.21 15.46
N PHE A 73 -7.00 4.89 14.53
CA PHE A 73 -7.14 3.73 13.67
C PHE A 73 -7.04 2.41 14.45
N VAL A 74 -6.17 2.32 15.45
CA VAL A 74 -6.08 1.15 16.35
C VAL A 74 -7.42 0.92 17.05
N GLU A 75 -8.08 1.98 17.52
CA GLU A 75 -9.38 1.89 18.16
C GLU A 75 -10.45 1.33 17.20
N VAL A 76 -10.50 1.83 15.95
CA VAL A 76 -11.40 1.32 14.91
C VAL A 76 -11.17 -0.17 14.66
N LEU A 77 -9.90 -0.60 14.52
CA LEU A 77 -9.57 -2.00 14.29
C LEU A 77 -9.97 -2.90 15.47
N ARG A 78 -9.74 -2.45 16.70
CA ARG A 78 -10.14 -3.18 17.91
C ARG A 78 -11.65 -3.32 18.01
N LYS A 79 -12.41 -2.27 17.72
CA LYS A 79 -13.88 -2.31 17.64
C LYS A 79 -14.38 -3.29 16.57
N SER A 80 -13.61 -3.49 15.52
CA SER A 80 -13.90 -4.46 14.44
C SER A 80 -13.40 -5.89 14.75
N GLY A 81 -12.97 -6.17 15.99
CA GLY A 81 -12.57 -7.50 16.44
C GLY A 81 -11.13 -7.89 16.14
N VAL A 82 -10.30 -6.99 15.63
CA VAL A 82 -8.87 -7.24 15.38
C VAL A 82 -8.11 -7.24 16.68
N LYS A 83 -7.57 -8.39 17.10
CA LYS A 83 -6.85 -8.54 18.38
C LYS A 83 -5.49 -7.86 18.38
N GLN A 84 -4.78 -7.91 17.27
CA GLN A 84 -3.44 -7.33 17.10
C GLN A 84 -3.49 -6.35 15.90
N PRO A 85 -3.96 -5.11 16.13
CA PRO A 85 -4.01 -4.10 15.09
C PRO A 85 -2.64 -3.83 14.48
N GLN A 86 -2.58 -3.82 13.16
CA GLN A 86 -1.40 -3.42 12.39
C GLN A 86 -1.80 -2.31 11.44
N ILE A 87 -1.07 -1.20 11.49
CA ILE A 87 -1.31 -0.05 10.65
C ILE A 87 -0.04 0.24 9.87
N LYS A 88 -0.22 0.55 8.60
CA LYS A 88 0.84 1.03 7.74
C LYS A 88 0.46 2.39 7.18
N ILE A 89 1.13 3.41 7.64
CA ILE A 89 1.01 4.76 7.10
C ILE A 89 1.91 4.84 5.86
N LEU A 90 1.33 5.23 4.74
CA LEU A 90 2.02 5.45 3.47
C LEU A 90 2.19 6.95 3.23
N PRO A 91 3.28 7.38 2.60
CA PRO A 91 3.39 8.75 2.11
C PRO A 91 2.37 8.99 0.98
N GLY A 92 2.01 10.25 0.77
CA GLY A 92 1.25 10.63 -0.42
C GLY A 92 2.09 10.45 -1.68
N PHE A 93 1.60 9.64 -2.61
CA PHE A 93 2.14 9.59 -3.96
C PHE A 93 1.37 10.59 -4.82
N LEU A 94 2.08 11.49 -5.50
CA LEU A 94 1.47 12.49 -6.39
C LEU A 94 0.98 11.81 -7.69
N LEU A 95 -0.03 10.96 -7.55
CA LEU A 95 -0.66 10.18 -8.61
C LEU A 95 -2.18 10.26 -8.47
N GLY A 96 -2.90 10.09 -9.58
CA GLY A 96 -4.36 10.13 -9.60
C GLY A 96 -4.92 11.39 -8.94
N GLN A 97 -5.92 11.24 -8.09
CA GLN A 97 -6.60 12.36 -7.43
C GLN A 97 -5.66 13.28 -6.64
N LEU A 98 -4.60 12.74 -6.02
CA LEU A 98 -3.65 13.57 -5.28
C LEU A 98 -2.87 14.50 -6.21
N ALA A 99 -2.48 14.01 -7.38
CA ALA A 99 -1.84 14.84 -8.40
C ALA A 99 -2.79 15.91 -8.96
N GLU A 100 -4.07 15.59 -9.12
CA GLU A 100 -5.09 16.52 -9.62
C GLU A 100 -5.42 17.61 -8.59
N ASN A 101 -5.49 17.25 -7.30
CA ASN A 101 -5.94 18.16 -6.24
C ASN A 101 -4.82 18.99 -5.61
N GLU A 102 -3.58 18.51 -5.63
CA GLU A 102 -2.43 19.21 -5.03
C GLU A 102 -1.45 19.70 -6.10
N ARG A 103 -0.63 18.80 -6.62
CA ARG A 103 0.37 19.10 -7.65
C ARG A 103 0.89 17.83 -8.32
N ASN A 104 1.53 17.97 -9.45
CA ASN A 104 2.33 16.92 -10.04
C ASN A 104 3.76 16.90 -9.47
N TYR A 105 4.49 15.80 -9.73
CA TYR A 105 5.93 15.76 -9.50
C TYR A 105 6.64 16.87 -10.29
N SER A 106 7.61 17.52 -9.65
CA SER A 106 8.48 18.48 -10.34
C SER A 106 9.56 17.78 -11.16
N GLN A 107 10.26 18.54 -12.02
CA GLN A 107 11.34 18.00 -12.85
C GLN A 107 12.52 17.46 -12.05
N ASP A 108 12.69 17.91 -10.81
CA ASP A 108 13.77 17.48 -9.91
C ASP A 108 13.36 16.28 -9.04
N GLU A 109 12.08 15.89 -9.05
CA GLU A 109 11.55 14.78 -8.28
C GLU A 109 11.62 13.47 -9.08
N TYR A 110 12.83 13.02 -9.35
CA TYR A 110 13.13 11.74 -9.99
C TYR A 110 14.34 11.08 -9.33
N VAL A 111 14.52 9.81 -9.57
CA VAL A 111 15.68 9.05 -9.07
C VAL A 111 16.78 8.96 -10.13
N THR A 112 18.04 9.10 -9.68
CA THR A 112 19.23 8.89 -10.47
C THR A 112 20.05 7.75 -9.85
N GLU A 113 21.06 7.26 -10.53
CA GLU A 113 22.00 6.27 -9.97
C GLU A 113 22.59 6.73 -8.64
N LYS A 114 22.97 8.02 -8.55
CA LYS A 114 23.50 8.63 -7.32
C LYS A 114 22.55 8.50 -6.12
N CYS A 115 21.24 8.48 -6.36
CA CYS A 115 20.27 8.30 -5.28
C CYS A 115 20.38 6.94 -4.59
N PHE A 116 21.05 5.96 -5.19
CA PHE A 116 21.18 4.61 -4.69
C PHE A 116 22.58 4.21 -4.25
N GLU A 117 23.57 5.10 -4.32
CA GLU A 117 24.96 4.81 -3.90
C GLU A 117 25.03 4.35 -2.43
N ASP A 118 24.26 5.00 -1.53
CA ASP A 118 24.19 4.69 -0.10
C ASP A 118 22.83 4.10 0.33
N PHE A 119 22.11 3.46 -0.60
CA PHE A 119 20.78 2.95 -0.33
C PHE A 119 20.68 1.45 -0.65
N ASP A 120 20.26 0.67 0.33
CA ASP A 120 19.98 -0.74 0.08
C ASP A 120 18.68 -0.90 -0.74
N ILE A 121 18.84 -1.08 -2.05
CA ILE A 121 17.74 -1.22 -3.00
C ILE A 121 16.83 -2.42 -2.68
N THR A 122 17.32 -3.43 -1.93
CA THR A 122 16.52 -4.59 -1.54
C THR A 122 15.42 -4.23 -0.55
N GLN A 123 15.50 -3.06 0.07
CA GLN A 123 14.44 -2.52 0.94
C GLN A 123 13.23 -2.06 0.15
N LEU A 124 13.36 -1.71 -1.13
CA LEU A 124 12.23 -1.37 -1.97
C LEU A 124 11.39 -2.62 -2.25
N GLN A 125 10.07 -2.48 -2.18
CA GLN A 125 9.16 -3.59 -2.47
C GLN A 125 9.38 -4.17 -3.87
N CYS A 126 9.64 -3.33 -4.85
CA CYS A 126 9.85 -3.73 -6.23
C CYS A 126 11.11 -4.60 -6.44
N ALA A 127 12.03 -4.66 -5.48
CA ALA A 127 13.17 -5.58 -5.52
C ALA A 127 12.75 -7.05 -5.33
N THR A 128 11.72 -7.30 -4.49
CA THR A 128 11.36 -8.65 -4.05
C THR A 128 9.91 -9.06 -4.31
N SER A 129 9.05 -8.13 -4.73
CA SER A 129 7.62 -8.38 -4.90
C SER A 129 7.14 -7.89 -6.26
N ARG A 130 6.00 -8.42 -6.68
CA ARG A 130 5.29 -8.00 -7.89
C ARG A 130 3.81 -7.86 -7.58
N MET A 131 3.10 -7.04 -8.36
CA MET A 131 1.65 -6.91 -8.29
C MET A 131 1.01 -7.69 -9.42
N ALA A 132 0.29 -8.74 -9.08
CA ALA A 132 -0.50 -9.52 -10.03
C ALA A 132 -1.95 -9.00 -10.06
N THR A 133 -2.49 -8.79 -11.24
CA THR A 133 -3.87 -8.36 -11.48
C THR A 133 -4.51 -9.22 -12.55
N GLY A 134 -5.79 -9.02 -12.85
CA GLY A 134 -6.47 -9.64 -13.99
C GLY A 134 -5.88 -9.27 -15.36
N GLU A 135 -5.15 -8.15 -15.45
CA GLU A 135 -4.58 -7.60 -16.68
C GLU A 135 -3.10 -7.96 -16.87
N GLY A 136 -2.48 -8.57 -15.87
CA GLY A 136 -1.08 -8.97 -15.90
C GLY A 136 -0.31 -8.69 -14.62
N VAL A 137 1.01 -8.78 -14.71
CA VAL A 137 1.91 -8.59 -13.58
C VAL A 137 2.69 -7.30 -13.75
N TYR A 138 2.67 -6.48 -12.70
CA TYR A 138 3.29 -5.15 -12.64
C TYR A 138 4.45 -5.14 -11.64
N VAL A 139 5.37 -4.19 -11.83
CA VAL A 139 6.56 -4.04 -10.97
C VAL A 139 6.22 -3.79 -9.51
N CYS A 140 5.17 -3.01 -9.23
CA CYS A 140 4.70 -2.71 -7.87
C CYS A 140 3.22 -2.26 -7.88
N PRO A 141 2.55 -2.23 -6.73
CA PRO A 141 1.15 -1.80 -6.63
C PRO A 141 0.93 -0.31 -6.90
N ILE A 142 1.95 0.53 -6.75
CA ILE A 142 1.84 1.99 -6.97
C ILE A 142 1.68 2.32 -8.46
N LEU A 143 2.25 1.50 -9.32
CA LEU A 143 2.27 1.73 -10.77
C LEU A 143 1.34 0.79 -11.55
N VAL A 144 0.33 0.21 -10.90
CA VAL A 144 -0.57 -0.77 -11.52
C VAL A 144 -1.36 -0.18 -12.70
N ASP A 145 -1.65 1.13 -12.67
CA ASP A 145 -2.38 1.82 -13.75
C ASP A 145 -1.44 2.38 -14.84
N ASN A 146 -0.13 2.16 -14.70
CA ASN A 146 0.84 2.61 -15.68
C ASN A 146 1.23 1.44 -16.62
N PRO A 147 0.88 1.50 -17.92
CA PRO A 147 1.23 0.44 -18.88
C PRO A 147 2.74 0.16 -18.97
N ALA A 148 3.59 1.19 -18.77
CA ALA A 148 5.04 1.04 -18.82
C ALA A 148 5.58 0.21 -17.62
N ALA A 149 4.82 0.09 -16.53
CA ALA A 149 5.17 -0.70 -15.37
C ALA A 149 4.71 -2.17 -15.46
N ARG A 150 3.99 -2.51 -16.52
CA ARG A 150 3.55 -3.89 -16.79
C ARG A 150 4.73 -4.73 -17.26
N MET A 151 5.02 -5.82 -16.58
CA MET A 151 6.19 -6.66 -16.86
C MET A 151 5.85 -7.92 -17.66
N GLY A 152 4.58 -8.34 -17.66
CA GLY A 152 4.16 -9.52 -18.43
C GLY A 152 2.82 -10.10 -17.96
N ASN A 153 2.54 -11.34 -18.35
CA ASN A 153 1.32 -12.06 -18.03
C ASN A 153 1.52 -13.09 -16.90
N SER A 154 2.77 -13.45 -16.61
CA SER A 154 3.13 -14.43 -15.59
C SER A 154 4.24 -13.93 -14.68
N LEU A 155 4.42 -14.54 -13.53
CA LEU A 155 5.55 -14.26 -12.64
C LEU A 155 6.90 -14.52 -13.32
N GLY A 156 6.98 -15.53 -14.19
CA GLY A 156 8.19 -15.84 -14.95
C GLY A 156 8.67 -14.66 -15.81
N ASP A 157 7.74 -13.93 -16.43
CA ASP A 157 8.05 -12.76 -17.27
C ASP A 157 8.69 -11.62 -16.47
N THR A 158 8.54 -11.63 -15.15
CA THR A 158 8.98 -10.57 -14.27
C THR A 158 10.34 -10.80 -13.61
N LEU A 159 10.99 -11.94 -13.93
CA LEU A 159 12.34 -12.27 -13.46
C LEU A 159 13.41 -11.53 -14.26
N ARG A 160 13.24 -10.23 -14.41
CA ARG A 160 14.12 -9.31 -15.10
C ARG A 160 14.19 -7.96 -14.39
N PRO A 161 15.28 -7.21 -14.54
CA PRO A 161 15.38 -5.86 -14.00
C PRO A 161 14.26 -4.95 -14.52
N PHE A 162 13.85 -4.01 -13.68
CA PHE A 162 12.94 -2.93 -14.03
C PHE A 162 13.61 -1.58 -13.71
N PRO A 163 13.69 -0.64 -14.66
CA PRO A 163 14.28 0.67 -14.40
C PRO A 163 13.40 1.50 -13.48
N LEU A 164 13.99 2.10 -12.44
CA LEU A 164 13.29 2.99 -11.51
C LEU A 164 13.19 4.40 -12.08
N SER A 165 12.55 4.55 -13.23
CA SER A 165 12.47 5.80 -13.99
C SER A 165 11.20 6.61 -13.77
N HIS A 166 10.21 6.05 -13.03
CA HIS A 166 8.96 6.74 -12.77
C HIS A 166 9.10 7.71 -11.59
N SER A 167 8.46 8.89 -11.66
CA SER A 167 8.51 9.90 -10.58
C SER A 167 8.08 9.35 -9.22
N ALA A 168 7.10 8.44 -9.17
CA ALA A 168 6.69 7.78 -7.93
C ALA A 168 7.83 6.98 -7.25
N CYS A 169 8.87 6.56 -7.99
CA CYS A 169 10.03 5.90 -7.43
C CYS A 169 10.82 6.86 -6.52
N TYR A 170 10.78 8.16 -6.83
CA TYR A 170 11.36 9.21 -5.99
C TYR A 170 10.75 9.22 -4.59
N THR A 171 9.41 9.20 -4.49
CA THR A 171 8.73 9.13 -3.18
C THR A 171 9.20 7.91 -2.38
N CYS A 172 9.25 6.72 -2.99
CA CYS A 172 9.77 5.53 -2.31
C CYS A 172 11.21 5.72 -1.81
N ARG A 173 12.06 6.36 -2.60
CA ARG A 173 13.47 6.58 -2.26
C ARG A 173 13.65 7.57 -1.12
N VAL A 174 13.00 8.73 -1.19
CA VAL A 174 13.19 9.81 -0.19
C VAL A 174 12.51 9.52 1.15
N THR A 175 11.40 8.79 1.13
CA THR A 175 10.69 8.43 2.37
C THR A 175 11.21 7.14 3.01
N GLY A 176 12.12 6.42 2.36
CA GLY A 176 12.54 5.08 2.77
C GLY A 176 11.38 4.09 2.84
N MET A 177 10.26 4.41 2.17
CA MET A 177 9.04 3.65 2.25
C MET A 177 9.20 2.28 1.60
N THR A 178 9.25 1.27 2.41
CA THR A 178 9.07 -0.09 1.93
C THR A 178 7.59 -0.41 2.00
N CYS A 179 6.95 -0.68 0.87
CA CYS A 179 5.62 -1.26 0.90
C CYS A 179 5.64 -2.71 1.44
N LYS A 180 6.76 -3.18 1.97
CA LYS A 180 6.86 -4.51 2.59
C LYS A 180 5.78 -4.65 3.66
N SER A 181 5.07 -5.76 3.64
CA SER A 181 4.31 -6.19 4.80
C SER A 181 5.31 -6.45 5.92
N ILE A 182 5.09 -5.86 7.07
CA ILE A 182 5.90 -6.15 8.25
C ILE A 182 5.81 -7.67 8.51
N PRO A 183 6.92 -8.36 8.83
CA PRO A 183 6.92 -9.80 9.05
C PRO A 183 6.01 -10.24 10.18
#